data_6deaa8c878795ffa11b8d7f6c6243462
#
_entry.id   6deaa8c878795ffa11b8d7f6c6243462
#
_cell.length_a   1.000
_cell.length_b   1.000
_cell.length_c   1.000
_cell.angle_alpha   90.00
_cell.angle_beta   90.00
_cell.angle_gamma   90.00
#
_symmetry.space_group_name_H-M   'P 1'
#
loop_
_entity.id
_entity.type
_entity.pdbx_description
1 polymer ?
#
loop_
_entity_poly.entity_id
_entity_poly.type
_entity_poly.pdbx_seq_one_letter_code
_entity_poly.pdbx_strand_id
1 'polypeptide(L)'
;MGTNKYDNENFFDKYSQMARSIYGLQGAGEWHIFKKMFPNLEGKSVLDLGCGYGWHCKYAVENNAKEVVGIDSSEKMLGKAKEINNDVKIEYINSSIEEVVIEKDYFDVVISSLVFHYIKDFDSVCKKVYDGLKDDGDFVFSVEHPIFTAEGKQEWYSDDAGDIMHWPVDNYFIEGKRTSNFLGEEVIKYHKTLTTYINTLLKCGFEIKEVIEPMPPKEMLEEIQGMKDELRRPMMLLISARKRK
;
A
#
# COMPACT_ATOMS: atom_id res chain seq x y z
N MET A 1 -5.79 7.16 -22.31
CA MET A 1 -5.25 6.94 -20.96
C MET A 1 -5.80 8.06 -20.07
N GLY A 2 -6.51 7.74 -18.99
CA GLY A 2 -6.92 8.75 -18.02
C GLY A 2 -5.67 9.29 -17.33
N THR A 3 -5.60 10.60 -17.11
CA THR A 3 -4.51 11.23 -16.34
C THR A 3 -4.47 10.62 -14.96
N ASN A 4 -3.27 10.19 -14.50
CA ASN A 4 -3.07 9.69 -13.16
C ASN A 4 -3.52 10.78 -12.15
N LYS A 5 -4.34 10.39 -11.17
CA LYS A 5 -4.88 11.34 -10.20
C LYS A 5 -3.79 12.04 -9.40
N TYR A 6 -2.71 11.35 -9.09
CA TYR A 6 -1.55 11.88 -8.37
C TYR A 6 -0.71 12.88 -9.19
N ASP A 7 -0.94 13.00 -10.51
CA ASP A 7 -0.33 14.05 -11.35
C ASP A 7 -1.19 15.31 -11.43
N ASN A 8 -2.43 15.29 -10.90
CA ASN A 8 -3.25 16.49 -10.76
C ASN A 8 -2.63 17.40 -9.69
N GLU A 9 -2.43 18.68 -10.00
CA GLU A 9 -1.72 19.63 -9.15
C GLU A 9 -2.41 19.81 -7.79
N ASN A 10 -3.71 20.06 -7.78
CA ASN A 10 -4.49 20.25 -6.55
C ASN A 10 -4.49 19.01 -5.65
N PHE A 11 -4.59 17.82 -6.26
CA PHE A 11 -4.53 16.56 -5.52
C PHE A 11 -3.13 16.33 -4.94
N PHE A 12 -2.08 16.55 -5.74
CA PHE A 12 -0.69 16.40 -5.31
C PHE A 12 -0.35 17.35 -4.16
N ASP A 13 -0.78 18.61 -4.23
CA ASP A 13 -0.56 19.60 -3.18
C ASP A 13 -1.21 19.17 -1.86
N LYS A 14 -2.46 18.71 -1.90
CA LYS A 14 -3.14 18.18 -0.71
C LYS A 14 -2.46 16.92 -0.17
N TYR A 15 -2.05 16.01 -1.06
CA TYR A 15 -1.31 14.80 -0.67
C TYR A 15 0.01 15.15 0.01
N SER A 16 0.71 16.18 -0.46
CA SER A 16 1.98 16.63 0.12
C SER A 16 1.85 17.10 1.58
N GLN A 17 0.64 17.48 2.02
CA GLN A 17 0.36 17.91 3.40
C GLN A 17 0.01 16.76 4.35
N MET A 18 -0.14 15.55 3.86
CA MET A 18 -0.42 14.41 4.73
C MET A 18 0.78 14.08 5.63
N ALA A 19 0.51 13.60 6.84
CA ALA A 19 1.56 13.21 7.80
C ALA A 19 2.58 12.24 7.19
N ARG A 20 2.10 11.26 6.42
CA ARG A 20 2.94 10.29 5.69
C ARG A 20 3.84 10.95 4.63
N SER A 21 3.39 12.03 3.99
CA SER A 21 4.19 12.78 3.02
C SER A 21 5.25 13.66 3.69
N ILE A 22 4.90 14.28 4.83
CA ILE A 22 5.77 15.21 5.56
C ILE A 22 6.80 14.45 6.42
N TYR A 23 6.33 13.46 7.19
CA TYR A 23 7.17 12.75 8.17
C TYR A 23 7.63 11.37 7.67
N GLY A 24 7.33 11.03 6.40
CA GLY A 24 7.68 9.75 5.83
C GLY A 24 7.01 8.58 6.56
N LEU A 25 7.77 7.51 6.73
CA LEU A 25 7.25 6.29 7.35
C LEU A 25 6.82 6.49 8.81
N GLN A 26 7.39 7.45 9.52
CA GLN A 26 6.99 7.76 10.90
C GLN A 26 5.59 8.40 10.98
N GLY A 27 5.14 9.05 9.90
CA GLY A 27 3.79 9.59 9.77
C GLY A 27 2.74 8.56 9.34
N ALA A 28 3.13 7.30 9.10
CA ALA A 28 2.24 6.22 8.69
C ALA A 28 1.81 5.38 9.91
N GLY A 29 0.52 5.36 10.20
CA GLY A 29 -0.03 4.72 11.40
C GLY A 29 0.23 3.21 11.50
N GLU A 30 0.40 2.54 10.36
CA GLU A 30 0.70 1.10 10.29
C GLU A 30 2.20 0.77 10.38
N TRP A 31 3.07 1.76 10.21
CA TRP A 31 4.51 1.53 10.04
C TRP A 31 5.16 0.77 11.20
N HIS A 32 4.77 1.06 12.43
CA HIS A 32 5.32 0.42 13.63
C HIS A 32 5.14 -1.10 13.65
N ILE A 33 4.12 -1.61 12.93
CA ILE A 33 3.86 -3.03 12.70
C ILE A 33 4.46 -3.47 11.36
N PHE A 34 4.18 -2.73 10.28
CA PHE A 34 4.56 -3.11 8.92
C PHE A 34 6.06 -3.38 8.79
N LYS A 35 6.91 -2.54 9.39
CA LYS A 35 8.37 -2.72 9.39
C LYS A 35 8.85 -4.04 10.02
N LYS A 36 8.07 -4.63 10.94
CA LYS A 36 8.43 -5.89 11.60
C LYS A 36 8.14 -7.11 10.72
N MET A 37 7.30 -6.93 9.71
CA MET A 37 6.97 -7.99 8.75
C MET A 37 8.02 -8.13 7.64
N PHE A 38 8.94 -7.17 7.52
CA PHE A 38 10.02 -7.24 6.53
C PHE A 38 11.09 -8.23 6.98
N PRO A 39 11.68 -9.00 6.03
CA PRO A 39 12.87 -9.78 6.31
C PRO A 39 14.08 -8.86 6.55
N ASN A 40 15.23 -9.44 6.92
CA ASN A 40 16.48 -8.70 6.84
C ASN A 40 16.75 -8.28 5.39
N LEU A 41 16.96 -6.99 5.16
CA LEU A 41 17.17 -6.40 3.83
C LEU A 41 18.64 -6.32 3.40
N GLU A 42 19.58 -6.64 4.30
CA GLU A 42 21.00 -6.57 4.02
C GLU A 42 21.39 -7.44 2.82
N GLY A 43 22.01 -6.79 1.82
CA GLY A 43 22.44 -7.44 0.58
C GLY A 43 21.33 -7.88 -0.37
N LYS A 44 20.07 -7.52 -0.12
CA LYS A 44 18.90 -7.92 -0.89
C LYS A 44 18.61 -6.99 -2.06
N SER A 45 18.09 -7.55 -3.15
CA SER A 45 17.47 -6.81 -4.26
C SER A 45 15.99 -6.61 -3.92
N VAL A 46 15.54 -5.35 -3.84
CA VAL A 46 14.20 -4.97 -3.37
C VAL A 46 13.42 -4.28 -4.47
N LEU A 47 12.15 -4.65 -4.64
CA LEU A 47 11.19 -3.97 -5.52
C LEU A 47 10.09 -3.32 -4.67
N ASP A 48 9.83 -2.02 -4.89
CA ASP A 48 8.73 -1.27 -4.25
C ASP A 48 7.69 -0.91 -5.31
N LEU A 49 6.53 -1.57 -5.26
CA LEU A 49 5.43 -1.38 -6.20
C LEU A 49 4.47 -0.30 -5.70
N GLY A 50 4.38 0.82 -6.43
CA GLY A 50 3.67 2.02 -6.03
C GLY A 50 4.45 2.80 -4.97
N CYS A 51 5.73 3.06 -5.26
CA CYS A 51 6.68 3.60 -4.28
C CYS A 51 6.38 5.04 -3.84
N GLY A 52 5.54 5.78 -4.57
CA GLY A 52 5.20 7.16 -4.26
C GLY A 52 6.44 8.06 -4.09
N TYR A 53 6.63 8.64 -2.92
CA TYR A 53 7.81 9.45 -2.59
C TYR A 53 9.08 8.64 -2.27
N GLY A 54 9.05 7.31 -2.44
CA GLY A 54 10.22 6.44 -2.26
C GLY A 54 10.63 6.20 -0.80
N TRP A 55 9.72 6.37 0.17
CA TRP A 55 10.05 6.19 1.58
C TRP A 55 10.45 4.76 1.94
N HIS A 56 9.83 3.74 1.33
CA HIS A 56 10.22 2.35 1.53
C HIS A 56 11.51 2.03 0.79
N CYS A 57 11.74 2.64 -0.39
CA CYS A 57 13.01 2.54 -1.10
C CYS A 57 14.17 3.06 -0.24
N LYS A 58 14.00 4.25 0.36
CA LYS A 58 14.97 4.81 1.30
C LYS A 58 15.21 3.88 2.50
N TYR A 59 14.14 3.41 3.12
CA TYR A 59 14.24 2.47 4.24
C TYR A 59 15.04 1.21 3.86
N ALA A 60 14.80 0.66 2.67
CA ALA A 60 15.55 -0.51 2.20
C ALA A 60 17.06 -0.21 2.07
N VAL A 61 17.43 0.93 1.51
CA VAL A 61 18.84 1.35 1.40
C VAL A 61 19.46 1.57 2.78
N GLU A 62 18.75 2.27 3.69
CA GLU A 62 19.21 2.50 5.09
C GLU A 62 19.39 1.18 5.86
N ASN A 63 18.71 0.10 5.44
CA ASN A 63 18.88 -1.26 5.96
C ASN A 63 19.79 -2.13 5.07
N ASN A 64 20.73 -1.49 4.35
CA ASN A 64 21.79 -2.13 3.58
C ASN A 64 21.31 -3.01 2.41
N ALA A 65 20.15 -2.71 1.82
CA ALA A 65 19.78 -3.36 0.56
C ALA A 65 20.91 -3.18 -0.48
N LYS A 66 21.09 -4.19 -1.31
CA LYS A 66 22.08 -4.17 -2.41
C LYS A 66 21.66 -3.16 -3.47
N GLU A 67 20.41 -3.24 -3.86
CA GLU A 67 19.77 -2.41 -4.87
C GLU A 67 18.27 -2.32 -4.60
N VAL A 68 17.64 -1.25 -5.04
CA VAL A 68 16.20 -1.01 -4.88
C VAL A 68 15.62 -0.49 -6.20
N VAL A 69 14.51 -1.06 -6.64
CA VAL A 69 13.73 -0.54 -7.76
C VAL A 69 12.40 -0.04 -7.23
N GLY A 70 12.13 1.24 -7.41
CA GLY A 70 10.84 1.87 -7.07
C GLY A 70 10.01 2.12 -8.32
N ILE A 71 8.79 1.62 -8.36
CA ILE A 71 7.87 1.80 -9.49
C ILE A 71 6.69 2.64 -9.05
N ASP A 72 6.37 3.68 -9.80
CA ASP A 72 5.14 4.44 -9.65
C ASP A 72 4.65 4.96 -11.00
N SER A 73 3.35 5.07 -11.15
CA SER A 73 2.74 5.56 -12.40
C SER A 73 2.63 7.08 -12.46
N SER A 74 2.91 7.81 -11.36
CA SER A 74 2.89 9.25 -11.28
C SER A 74 4.29 9.85 -11.48
N GLU A 75 4.43 10.70 -12.48
CA GLU A 75 5.67 11.46 -12.72
C GLU A 75 5.96 12.43 -11.57
N LYS A 76 4.93 13.08 -11.01
CA LYS A 76 5.08 14.01 -9.87
C LYS A 76 5.57 13.28 -8.62
N MET A 77 5.01 12.10 -8.32
CA MET A 77 5.46 11.28 -7.20
C MET A 77 6.93 10.89 -7.35
N LEU A 78 7.33 10.40 -8.52
CA LEU A 78 8.71 10.04 -8.79
C LEU A 78 9.66 11.24 -8.84
N GLY A 79 9.18 12.39 -9.32
CA GLY A 79 9.93 13.64 -9.23
C GLY A 79 10.28 13.99 -7.79
N LYS A 80 9.29 13.88 -6.89
CA LYS A 80 9.50 14.11 -5.45
C LYS A 80 10.38 13.02 -4.82
N ALA A 81 10.21 11.76 -5.21
CA ALA A 81 11.06 10.67 -4.74
C ALA A 81 12.55 10.91 -5.08
N LYS A 82 12.84 11.32 -6.31
CA LYS A 82 14.20 11.66 -6.75
C LYS A 82 14.78 12.89 -6.04
N GLU A 83 13.93 13.83 -5.62
CA GLU A 83 14.36 15.01 -4.85
C GLU A 83 14.78 14.64 -3.42
N ILE A 84 14.00 13.82 -2.72
CA ILE A 84 14.17 13.58 -1.27
C ILE A 84 14.83 12.26 -0.91
N ASN A 85 14.85 11.28 -1.83
CA ASN A 85 15.36 9.93 -1.60
C ASN A 85 16.18 9.45 -2.82
N ASN A 86 17.27 10.13 -3.15
CA ASN A 86 18.07 9.95 -4.37
C ASN A 86 19.37 9.15 -4.17
N ASP A 87 19.31 8.08 -3.40
CA ASP A 87 20.48 7.21 -3.26
C ASP A 87 20.82 6.49 -4.59
N VAL A 88 22.13 6.32 -4.86
CA VAL A 88 22.63 5.68 -6.09
C VAL A 88 22.19 4.22 -6.25
N LYS A 89 21.76 3.60 -5.17
CA LYS A 89 21.21 2.23 -5.15
C LYS A 89 19.74 2.17 -5.53
N ILE A 90 19.06 3.31 -5.71
CA ILE A 90 17.63 3.35 -6.02
C ILE A 90 17.43 3.73 -7.48
N GLU A 91 16.81 2.84 -8.23
CA GLU A 91 16.27 3.13 -9.57
C GLU A 91 14.78 3.41 -9.48
N TYR A 92 14.33 4.55 -10.02
CA TYR A 92 12.92 4.91 -10.09
C TYR A 92 12.40 4.78 -11.52
N ILE A 93 11.39 3.94 -11.72
CA ILE A 93 10.77 3.63 -13.03
C ILE A 93 9.33 4.18 -13.06
N ASN A 94 9.04 5.03 -14.05
CA ASN A 94 7.66 5.48 -14.31
C ASN A 94 6.91 4.45 -15.13
N SER A 95 6.07 3.67 -14.47
CA SER A 95 5.20 2.66 -15.09
C SER A 95 4.04 2.32 -14.17
N SER A 96 2.93 1.88 -14.77
CA SER A 96 1.88 1.22 -13.99
C SER A 96 2.31 -0.18 -13.57
N ILE A 97 1.78 -0.63 -12.44
CA ILE A 97 2.06 -1.99 -11.91
C ILE A 97 1.53 -3.06 -12.88
N GLU A 98 0.42 -2.76 -13.57
CA GLU A 98 -0.17 -3.65 -14.55
C GLU A 98 0.68 -3.81 -15.82
N GLU A 99 1.43 -2.79 -16.20
CA GLU A 99 2.21 -2.76 -17.46
C GLU A 99 3.69 -3.11 -17.26
N VAL A 100 4.22 -2.84 -16.06
CA VAL A 100 5.65 -3.07 -15.79
C VAL A 100 6.03 -4.54 -16.02
N VAL A 101 7.18 -4.73 -16.63
CA VAL A 101 7.82 -6.04 -16.75
C VAL A 101 8.75 -6.23 -15.57
N ILE A 102 8.46 -7.21 -14.73
CA ILE A 102 9.31 -7.61 -13.60
C ILE A 102 10.23 -8.72 -14.07
N GLU A 103 11.54 -8.56 -13.86
CA GLU A 103 12.52 -9.57 -14.22
C GLU A 103 12.29 -10.83 -13.38
N LYS A 104 12.29 -11.98 -14.05
CA LYS A 104 12.01 -13.27 -13.43
C LYS A 104 13.12 -13.68 -12.46
N ASP A 105 12.73 -14.21 -11.29
CA ASP A 105 13.63 -14.76 -10.26
C ASP A 105 14.76 -13.77 -9.86
N TYR A 106 14.46 -12.46 -9.84
CA TYR A 106 15.45 -11.41 -9.63
C TYR A 106 15.42 -10.81 -8.22
N PHE A 107 14.23 -10.53 -7.69
CA PHE A 107 14.09 -9.82 -6.42
C PHE A 107 14.08 -10.79 -5.23
N ASP A 108 14.75 -10.40 -4.16
CA ASP A 108 14.67 -11.09 -2.87
C ASP A 108 13.43 -10.68 -2.08
N VAL A 109 13.00 -9.41 -2.24
CA VAL A 109 11.87 -8.84 -1.52
C VAL A 109 11.06 -7.94 -2.45
N VAL A 110 9.73 -8.11 -2.44
CA VAL A 110 8.79 -7.18 -3.05
C VAL A 110 7.95 -6.53 -1.97
N ILE A 111 7.89 -5.21 -2.00
CA ILE A 111 7.10 -4.37 -1.08
C ILE A 111 6.01 -3.66 -1.86
N SER A 112 4.86 -3.44 -1.24
CA SER A 112 3.85 -2.52 -1.76
C SER A 112 3.03 -1.96 -0.60
N SER A 113 2.89 -0.65 -0.51
CA SER A 113 2.16 -0.02 0.60
C SER A 113 0.99 0.81 0.11
N LEU A 114 -0.23 0.39 0.46
CA LEU A 114 -1.51 1.05 0.17
C LEU A 114 -1.75 1.30 -1.33
N VAL A 115 -1.48 0.30 -2.16
CA VAL A 115 -1.60 0.39 -3.63
C VAL A 115 -2.64 -0.55 -4.22
N PHE A 116 -2.70 -1.82 -3.79
CA PHE A 116 -3.46 -2.84 -4.52
C PHE A 116 -4.98 -2.67 -4.47
N HIS A 117 -5.50 -1.80 -3.63
CA HIS A 117 -6.90 -1.38 -3.70
C HIS A 117 -7.20 -0.44 -4.90
N TYR A 118 -6.18 0.09 -5.58
CA TYR A 118 -6.32 0.79 -6.87
C TYR A 118 -6.23 -0.17 -8.07
N ILE A 119 -5.75 -1.39 -7.88
CA ILE A 119 -5.51 -2.36 -8.94
C ILE A 119 -6.77 -3.19 -9.18
N LYS A 120 -7.23 -3.25 -10.44
CA LYS A 120 -8.40 -4.04 -10.83
C LYS A 120 -8.10 -5.53 -10.79
N ASP A 121 -7.04 -5.95 -11.43
CA ASP A 121 -6.64 -7.36 -11.59
C ASP A 121 -5.48 -7.72 -10.65
N PHE A 122 -5.83 -7.99 -9.38
CA PHE A 122 -4.86 -8.36 -8.35
C PHE A 122 -4.24 -9.74 -8.63
N ASP A 123 -4.96 -10.66 -9.27
CA ASP A 123 -4.47 -11.99 -9.60
C ASP A 123 -3.27 -11.92 -10.57
N SER A 124 -3.41 -11.12 -11.64
CA SER A 124 -2.33 -10.89 -12.60
C SER A 124 -1.09 -10.27 -11.93
N VAL A 125 -1.28 -9.29 -11.04
CA VAL A 125 -0.17 -8.67 -10.31
C VAL A 125 0.50 -9.67 -9.36
N CYS A 126 -0.26 -10.48 -8.63
CA CYS A 126 0.28 -11.53 -7.76
C CYS A 126 1.17 -12.52 -8.54
N LYS A 127 0.74 -12.92 -9.74
CA LYS A 127 1.55 -13.80 -10.60
C LYS A 127 2.86 -13.15 -11.02
N LYS A 128 2.82 -11.87 -11.46
CA LYS A 128 4.03 -11.13 -11.81
C LYS A 128 5.00 -11.03 -10.63
N VAL A 129 4.50 -10.75 -9.43
CA VAL A 129 5.31 -10.70 -8.22
C VAL A 129 5.91 -12.06 -7.90
N TYR A 130 5.09 -13.12 -7.99
CA TYR A 130 5.56 -14.49 -7.75
C TYR A 130 6.68 -14.88 -8.71
N ASP A 131 6.50 -14.60 -10.01
CA ASP A 131 7.52 -14.90 -11.03
C ASP A 131 8.80 -14.06 -10.86
N GLY A 132 8.67 -12.80 -10.43
CA GLY A 132 9.80 -11.90 -10.21
C GLY A 132 10.61 -12.17 -8.94
N LEU A 133 10.00 -12.84 -7.96
CA LEU A 133 10.69 -13.21 -6.74
C LEU A 133 11.59 -14.43 -6.96
N LYS A 134 12.77 -14.42 -6.33
CA LYS A 134 13.61 -15.61 -6.15
C LYS A 134 12.91 -16.64 -5.28
N ASP A 135 13.37 -17.88 -5.31
CA ASP A 135 12.99 -18.89 -4.33
C ASP A 135 13.28 -18.36 -2.91
N ASP A 136 12.36 -18.61 -1.98
CA ASP A 136 12.38 -18.09 -0.61
C ASP A 136 12.30 -16.56 -0.49
N GLY A 137 11.96 -15.85 -1.58
CA GLY A 137 11.74 -14.42 -1.59
C GLY A 137 10.44 -14.04 -0.89
N ASP A 138 10.43 -12.85 -0.28
CA ASP A 138 9.31 -12.35 0.51
C ASP A 138 8.49 -11.29 -0.23
N PHE A 139 7.17 -11.39 -0.13
CA PHE A 139 6.20 -10.39 -0.59
C PHE A 139 5.48 -9.80 0.60
N VAL A 140 5.69 -8.51 0.87
CA VAL A 140 5.09 -7.82 2.02
C VAL A 140 4.32 -6.60 1.53
N PHE A 141 3.02 -6.55 1.84
CA PHE A 141 2.20 -5.44 1.37
C PHE A 141 1.12 -5.01 2.36
N SER A 142 0.65 -3.79 2.19
CA SER A 142 -0.52 -3.25 2.86
C SER A 142 -1.57 -2.79 1.85
N VAL A 143 -2.83 -2.94 2.23
CA VAL A 143 -3.99 -2.43 1.48
C VAL A 143 -4.99 -1.80 2.44
N GLU A 144 -5.89 -0.97 1.90
CA GLU A 144 -7.09 -0.62 2.65
C GLU A 144 -7.89 -1.91 2.94
N HIS A 145 -8.34 -2.04 4.19
CA HIS A 145 -9.04 -3.24 4.62
C HIS A 145 -10.36 -3.44 3.84
N PRO A 146 -10.75 -4.68 3.52
CA PRO A 146 -12.03 -4.95 2.86
C PRO A 146 -13.25 -4.34 3.53
N ILE A 147 -13.31 -4.28 4.86
CA ILE A 147 -14.37 -3.57 5.59
C ILE A 147 -14.35 -2.07 5.28
N PHE A 148 -13.17 -1.48 5.12
CA PHE A 148 -13.02 -0.06 4.82
C PHE A 148 -13.45 0.29 3.39
N THR A 149 -13.26 -0.62 2.43
CA THR A 149 -13.59 -0.40 1.01
C THR A 149 -14.98 -0.89 0.60
N ALA A 150 -15.69 -1.66 1.43
CA ALA A 150 -16.92 -2.36 1.05
C ALA A 150 -18.03 -1.44 0.55
N GLU A 151 -18.40 -0.43 1.33
CA GLU A 151 -19.48 0.52 1.00
C GLU A 151 -19.04 1.51 -0.09
N GLY A 152 -17.79 1.91 -0.11
CA GLY A 152 -17.18 2.75 -1.14
C GLY A 152 -16.99 4.21 -0.75
N LYS A 153 -17.92 4.86 -0.08
CA LYS A 153 -17.80 6.28 0.30
C LYS A 153 -16.66 6.50 1.29
N GLN A 154 -16.42 5.52 2.17
CA GLN A 154 -15.42 5.58 3.22
C GLN A 154 -15.68 6.70 4.24
N GLU A 155 -16.94 6.83 4.60
CA GLU A 155 -17.44 7.84 5.54
C GLU A 155 -18.14 7.15 6.72
N TRP A 156 -18.03 7.77 7.89
CA TRP A 156 -18.79 7.37 9.05
C TRP A 156 -20.28 7.73 8.89
N TYR A 157 -21.14 6.86 9.37
CA TYR A 157 -22.54 7.21 9.54
C TYR A 157 -22.69 8.02 10.84
N SER A 158 -23.20 9.24 10.71
CA SER A 158 -23.47 10.14 11.83
C SER A 158 -24.97 10.40 11.97
N ASP A 159 -25.41 10.71 13.18
CA ASP A 159 -26.78 11.17 13.42
C ASP A 159 -26.98 12.64 13.02
N ASP A 160 -28.19 13.16 13.24
CA ASP A 160 -28.55 14.55 12.90
C ASP A 160 -27.79 15.59 13.75
N ALA A 161 -27.21 15.20 14.89
CA ALA A 161 -26.36 16.05 15.72
C ALA A 161 -24.89 16.04 15.26
N GLY A 162 -24.53 15.14 14.34
CA GLY A 162 -23.18 14.95 13.82
C GLY A 162 -22.34 13.95 14.63
N ASP A 163 -22.94 13.25 15.60
CA ASP A 163 -22.27 12.23 16.39
C ASP A 163 -22.04 10.96 15.58
N ILE A 164 -20.81 10.42 15.62
CA ILE A 164 -20.43 9.22 14.90
C ILE A 164 -21.10 7.98 15.49
N MET A 165 -22.03 7.39 14.76
CA MET A 165 -22.81 6.22 15.19
C MET A 165 -22.11 4.90 14.90
N HIS A 166 -21.77 4.66 13.65
CA HIS A 166 -21.09 3.42 13.23
C HIS A 166 -20.40 3.57 11.87
N TRP A 167 -19.54 2.61 11.55
CA TRP A 167 -19.00 2.46 10.21
C TRP A 167 -19.94 1.58 9.38
N PRO A 168 -20.45 2.05 8.23
CA PRO A 168 -21.33 1.24 7.40
C PRO A 168 -20.51 0.18 6.63
N VAL A 169 -20.98 -1.08 6.68
CA VAL A 169 -20.44 -2.16 5.85
C VAL A 169 -21.58 -2.67 4.98
N ASP A 170 -21.50 -2.39 3.69
CA ASP A 170 -22.50 -2.83 2.71
C ASP A 170 -21.81 -3.34 1.45
N ASN A 171 -22.50 -4.20 0.70
CA ASN A 171 -21.99 -4.78 -0.55
C ASN A 171 -20.63 -5.49 -0.43
N TYR A 172 -20.30 -6.03 0.75
CA TYR A 172 -19.01 -6.68 1.00
C TYR A 172 -18.70 -7.85 0.06
N PHE A 173 -19.69 -8.63 -0.33
CA PHE A 173 -19.48 -9.76 -1.25
C PHE A 173 -19.57 -9.38 -2.73
N ILE A 174 -19.90 -8.12 -3.03
CA ILE A 174 -19.97 -7.61 -4.39
C ILE A 174 -18.65 -6.89 -4.67
N GLU A 175 -17.68 -7.62 -5.20
CA GLU A 175 -16.37 -7.07 -5.54
C GLU A 175 -16.42 -6.15 -6.76
N GLY A 176 -15.39 -5.31 -6.92
CA GLY A 176 -15.20 -4.45 -8.08
C GLY A 176 -15.11 -2.97 -7.76
N LYS A 177 -15.45 -2.16 -8.74
CA LYS A 177 -15.25 -0.70 -8.70
C LYS A 177 -16.01 -0.05 -7.56
N ARG A 178 -15.33 0.83 -6.84
CA ARG A 178 -15.88 1.79 -5.88
C ARG A 178 -15.41 3.19 -6.23
N THR A 179 -16.23 4.18 -5.93
CA THR A 179 -15.81 5.59 -5.98
C THR A 179 -15.79 6.09 -4.54
N SER A 180 -14.65 6.59 -4.10
CA SER A 180 -14.49 7.17 -2.77
C SER A 180 -13.97 8.60 -2.89
N ASN A 181 -14.24 9.41 -1.86
CA ASN A 181 -13.64 10.73 -1.74
C ASN A 181 -12.31 10.61 -1.00
N PHE A 182 -11.23 11.01 -1.66
CA PHE A 182 -9.92 11.08 -1.01
C PHE A 182 -9.31 12.46 -1.28
N LEU A 183 -9.01 13.19 -0.23
CA LEU A 183 -8.50 14.58 -0.28
C LEU A 183 -9.44 15.56 -1.03
N GLY A 184 -10.76 15.33 -0.97
CA GLY A 184 -11.75 16.14 -1.64
C GLY A 184 -11.88 15.88 -3.14
N GLU A 185 -11.36 14.77 -3.62
CA GLU A 185 -11.41 14.36 -5.01
C GLU A 185 -11.95 12.92 -5.13
N GLU A 186 -12.74 12.68 -6.18
CA GLU A 186 -13.16 11.32 -6.48
C GLU A 186 -11.98 10.46 -6.94
N VAL A 187 -11.78 9.33 -6.26
CA VAL A 187 -10.80 8.30 -6.63
C VAL A 187 -11.50 6.97 -6.86
N ILE A 188 -11.01 6.24 -7.85
CA ILE A 188 -11.52 4.90 -8.15
C ILE A 188 -10.68 3.88 -7.40
N LYS A 189 -11.36 3.03 -6.63
CA LYS A 189 -10.77 1.87 -5.96
C LYS A 189 -11.48 0.59 -6.41
N TYR A 190 -10.86 -0.53 -6.19
CA TYR A 190 -11.43 -1.84 -6.50
C TYR A 190 -11.52 -2.66 -5.22
N HIS A 191 -12.73 -2.71 -4.68
CA HIS A 191 -13.03 -3.53 -3.52
C HIS A 191 -12.79 -5.01 -3.82
N LYS A 192 -12.12 -5.67 -2.93
CA LYS A 192 -11.90 -7.12 -2.89
C LYS A 192 -12.17 -7.61 -1.47
N THR A 193 -12.73 -8.81 -1.36
CA THR A 193 -12.93 -9.43 -0.05
C THR A 193 -11.59 -9.88 0.55
N LEU A 194 -11.55 -10.11 1.87
CA LEU A 194 -10.41 -10.75 2.52
C LEU A 194 -10.11 -12.11 1.88
N THR A 195 -11.17 -12.87 1.55
CA THR A 195 -11.06 -14.15 0.85
C THR A 195 -10.30 -14.03 -0.46
N THR A 196 -10.56 -12.99 -1.24
CA THR A 196 -9.88 -12.76 -2.53
C THR A 196 -8.40 -12.47 -2.32
N TYR A 197 -8.02 -11.59 -1.39
CA TYR A 197 -6.60 -11.33 -1.12
C TYR A 197 -5.87 -12.60 -0.70
N ILE A 198 -6.40 -13.34 0.27
CA ILE A 198 -5.77 -14.55 0.82
C ILE A 198 -5.68 -15.66 -0.23
N ASN A 199 -6.81 -15.97 -0.90
CA ASN A 199 -6.85 -17.09 -1.82
C ASN A 199 -6.08 -16.82 -3.13
N THR A 200 -5.96 -15.58 -3.57
CA THR A 200 -5.11 -15.23 -4.72
C THR A 200 -3.65 -15.55 -4.41
N LEU A 201 -3.14 -15.17 -3.23
CA LEU A 201 -1.79 -15.52 -2.82
C LEU A 201 -1.57 -17.04 -2.78
N LEU A 202 -2.48 -17.77 -2.14
CA LEU A 202 -2.38 -19.24 -2.05
C LEU A 202 -2.43 -19.91 -3.42
N LYS A 203 -3.28 -19.45 -4.34
CA LYS A 203 -3.37 -19.97 -5.72
C LYS A 203 -2.11 -19.68 -6.54
N CYS A 204 -1.45 -18.54 -6.29
CA CYS A 204 -0.17 -18.23 -6.92
C CYS A 204 0.99 -19.06 -6.38
N GLY A 205 0.81 -19.78 -5.28
CA GLY A 205 1.85 -20.65 -4.67
C GLY A 205 2.57 -20.00 -3.48
N PHE A 206 2.13 -18.82 -3.03
CA PHE A 206 2.70 -18.21 -1.83
C PHE A 206 2.35 -18.97 -0.55
N GLU A 207 3.30 -19.05 0.36
CA GLU A 207 3.06 -19.34 1.77
C GLU A 207 2.77 -18.03 2.51
N ILE A 208 1.59 -17.92 3.13
CA ILE A 208 1.26 -16.76 3.95
C ILE A 208 1.98 -16.90 5.29
N LYS A 209 2.76 -15.89 5.65
CA LYS A 209 3.52 -15.84 6.91
C LYS A 209 2.75 -15.15 8.01
N GLU A 210 2.19 -13.99 7.69
CA GLU A 210 1.40 -13.18 8.62
C GLU A 210 0.28 -12.44 7.90
N VAL A 211 -0.83 -12.27 8.61
CA VAL A 211 -1.96 -11.39 8.25
C VAL A 211 -2.27 -10.55 9.47
N ILE A 212 -2.17 -9.23 9.37
CA ILE A 212 -2.33 -8.32 10.51
C ILE A 212 -3.29 -7.19 10.14
N GLU A 213 -4.21 -6.89 11.03
CA GLU A 213 -5.03 -5.68 11.05
C GLU A 213 -4.40 -4.71 12.06
N PRO A 214 -3.58 -3.73 11.61
CA PRO A 214 -2.85 -2.88 12.52
C PRO A 214 -3.78 -1.88 13.21
N MET A 215 -3.62 -1.70 14.51
CA MET A 215 -4.19 -0.58 15.25
C MET A 215 -3.24 0.63 15.17
N PRO A 216 -3.75 1.85 15.23
CA PRO A 216 -2.91 3.03 15.36
C PRO A 216 -2.03 2.94 16.64
N PRO A 217 -0.79 3.44 16.61
CA PRO A 217 0.06 3.46 17.79
C PRO A 217 -0.54 4.35 18.88
N LYS A 218 -0.20 4.04 20.13
CA LYS A 218 -0.79 4.68 21.31
C LYS A 218 -0.64 6.21 21.29
N GLU A 219 0.50 6.69 20.84
CA GLU A 219 0.80 8.12 20.71
C GLU A 219 -0.19 8.81 19.76
N MET A 220 -0.49 8.22 18.61
CA MET A 220 -1.49 8.77 17.68
C MET A 220 -2.90 8.75 18.26
N LEU A 221 -3.26 7.73 19.05
CA LEU A 221 -4.57 7.66 19.72
C LEU A 221 -4.75 8.75 20.77
N GLU A 222 -3.65 9.22 21.38
CA GLU A 222 -3.66 10.25 22.40
C GLU A 222 -3.57 11.67 21.81
N GLU A 223 -2.80 11.85 20.73
CA GLU A 223 -2.44 13.18 20.19
C GLU A 223 -3.33 13.62 19.02
N ILE A 224 -3.89 12.69 18.24
CA ILE A 224 -4.66 13.03 17.04
C ILE A 224 -6.15 12.94 17.33
N GLN A 225 -6.84 14.07 17.19
CA GLN A 225 -8.29 14.13 17.36
C GLN A 225 -9.01 13.18 16.38
N GLY A 226 -9.96 12.40 16.90
CA GLY A 226 -10.72 11.41 16.11
C GLY A 226 -9.99 10.09 15.88
N MET A 227 -8.68 9.97 16.20
CA MET A 227 -7.94 8.74 15.98
C MET A 227 -8.49 7.54 16.78
N LYS A 228 -9.17 7.77 17.90
CA LYS A 228 -9.80 6.70 18.69
C LYS A 228 -10.94 6.00 17.95
N ASP A 229 -11.59 6.68 17.00
CA ASP A 229 -12.62 6.06 16.17
C ASP A 229 -12.03 4.99 15.23
N GLU A 230 -10.73 5.09 14.89
CA GLU A 230 -10.03 4.07 14.11
C GLU A 230 -9.97 2.69 14.82
N LEU A 231 -10.17 2.64 16.14
CA LEU A 231 -10.28 1.38 16.90
C LEU A 231 -11.63 0.66 16.71
N ARG A 232 -12.61 1.31 16.09
CA ARG A 232 -13.97 0.77 15.91
C ARG A 232 -14.09 -0.10 14.66
N ARG A 233 -13.09 -0.04 13.76
CA ARG A 233 -13.00 -0.88 12.55
C ARG A 233 -11.56 -0.95 12.04
N PRO A 234 -11.15 -2.02 11.36
CA PRO A 234 -9.86 -2.05 10.70
C PRO A 234 -9.86 -1.11 9.48
N MET A 235 -8.83 -0.27 9.37
CA MET A 235 -8.61 0.60 8.22
C MET A 235 -7.71 -0.05 7.17
N MET A 236 -6.75 -0.84 7.64
CA MET A 236 -5.71 -1.45 6.82
C MET A 236 -5.60 -2.95 7.06
N LEU A 237 -5.13 -3.65 6.06
CA LEU A 237 -4.77 -5.06 6.09
C LEU A 237 -3.32 -5.19 5.63
N LEU A 238 -2.49 -5.82 6.43
CA LEU A 238 -1.10 -6.10 6.15
C LEU A 238 -0.93 -7.60 5.92
N ILE A 239 -0.20 -7.96 4.87
CA ILE A 239 0.07 -9.37 4.56
C ILE A 239 1.55 -9.54 4.23
N SER A 240 2.15 -10.55 4.85
CA SER A 240 3.47 -11.07 4.50
C SER A 240 3.34 -12.48 3.97
N ALA A 241 3.95 -12.73 2.82
CA ALA A 241 3.92 -14.02 2.14
C ALA A 241 5.30 -14.35 1.58
N ARG A 242 5.57 -15.63 1.32
CA ARG A 242 6.86 -16.10 0.80
C ARG A 242 6.64 -17.01 -0.40
N LYS A 243 7.46 -16.84 -1.44
CA LYS A 243 7.58 -17.81 -2.52
C LYS A 243 8.33 -19.02 -1.98
N ARG A 244 7.68 -20.19 -1.99
CA ARG A 244 8.38 -21.44 -1.67
C ARG A 244 9.18 -21.93 -2.86
N LYS A 245 10.26 -22.60 -2.54
CA LYS A 245 11.09 -23.34 -3.48
C LYS A 245 10.35 -24.52 -4.10
#